data_9b80ffd346bd895cae78e5ff4e839648
#
_entry.id   9b80ffd346bd895cae78e5ff4e839648
#
_cell.length_a   1.000
_cell.length_b   1.000
_cell.length_c   1.000
_cell.angle_alpha   90.00
_cell.angle_beta   90.00
_cell.angle_gamma   90.00
#
_symmetry.space_group_name_H-M   'P 1'
#
loop_
_entity.id
_entity.type
_entity.pdbx_description
1 polymer ?
#
loop_
_entity_poly.entity_id
_entity_poly.type
_entity_poly.pdbx_seq_one_letter_code
_entity_poly.pdbx_strand_id
1 'polypeptide(L)'
;MHLRGGAREQTETALPVRRSTGPVKARWLELTTLIAAAVTAAVCLTHAWPSPLALTPLLAVLPALAGIGASTIGRPLAYGAAAAVAAVIIDAIVKGGITVTSGAHQLPLAAAGAVAVTTVLSATGAIFRERKGTVDQEQQDQQFANVSSVAEAAQRAVLRPLPEQLGPLKLGVVYLAAAAEARVGGDLYEVTYTETHGIRLIIGDVRGKGLGAVEVAADIIGRFREVAHGVGTLNEVAYRLDAGLSRRWGQYEEFVTALLAEIDPIRGKLTILNCGHPPPILISPEDGVTVLEAPAPAPPLGLITLGSDAGAKQVFTFKPNDQLLLYTDGVTEARDASREFYPLGERVKALAPKAQPKLTRTGKVRANGSAPNLLDLVRDDLLRYVGAPPDDDAALLLVRAPAAWPGARPSAGTATR
;
A
#
# COMPACT_ATOMS: atom_id res chain seq x y z
N MET A 1 -42.47 34.27 -27.95
CA MET A 1 -41.19 34.43 -28.64
C MET A 1 -40.26 33.35 -28.16
N HIS A 2 -40.05 32.34 -29.00
CA HIS A 2 -39.28 31.14 -28.74
C HIS A 2 -37.79 31.45 -28.63
N LEU A 3 -37.06 30.86 -27.68
CA LEU A 3 -35.68 30.41 -27.88
C LEU A 3 -35.43 29.13 -27.04
N ARG A 4 -35.34 28.02 -27.76
CA ARG A 4 -34.81 26.75 -27.33
C ARG A 4 -33.29 26.88 -27.17
N GLY A 5 -32.71 26.46 -26.05
CA GLY A 5 -31.30 26.23 -25.84
C GLY A 5 -31.09 24.81 -25.36
N GLY A 6 -30.50 23.98 -26.23
CA GLY A 6 -30.34 22.53 -26.01
C GLY A 6 -29.34 22.21 -24.95
N ALA A 7 -29.72 21.31 -24.07
CA ALA A 7 -28.82 20.59 -23.18
C ALA A 7 -27.99 19.60 -24.05
N ARG A 8 -26.67 19.80 -24.09
CA ARG A 8 -25.74 18.79 -24.57
C ARG A 8 -25.54 17.79 -23.42
N GLU A 9 -26.12 16.63 -23.55
CA GLU A 9 -25.72 15.41 -22.86
C GLU A 9 -24.26 15.10 -23.25
N GLN A 10 -23.34 15.36 -22.36
CA GLN A 10 -22.00 14.77 -22.44
C GLN A 10 -22.11 13.33 -21.96
N THR A 11 -22.22 12.42 -22.91
CA THR A 11 -22.06 10.99 -22.71
C THR A 11 -20.61 10.75 -22.26
N GLU A 12 -20.44 10.54 -20.97
CA GLU A 12 -19.20 10.08 -20.35
C GLU A 12 -18.92 8.66 -20.87
N THR A 13 -18.05 8.59 -21.88
CA THR A 13 -17.57 7.34 -22.44
C THR A 13 -16.64 6.70 -21.41
N ALA A 14 -17.20 5.83 -20.58
CA ALA A 14 -16.43 4.91 -19.76
C ALA A 14 -15.47 4.12 -20.66
N LEU A 15 -14.18 4.41 -20.57
CA LEU A 15 -13.13 3.63 -21.22
C LEU A 15 -13.23 2.20 -20.70
N PRO A 16 -13.35 1.19 -21.59
CA PRO A 16 -13.38 -0.19 -21.16
C PRO A 16 -12.02 -0.52 -20.51
N VAL A 17 -12.06 -0.95 -19.26
CA VAL A 17 -10.92 -1.61 -18.58
C VAL A 17 -10.48 -2.76 -19.48
N ARG A 18 -9.44 -2.53 -20.23
CA ARG A 18 -8.77 -3.52 -21.07
C ARG A 18 -8.18 -4.57 -20.14
N ARG A 19 -8.96 -5.64 -19.88
CA ARG A 19 -8.39 -6.85 -19.30
C ARG A 19 -7.25 -7.27 -20.21
N SER A 20 -6.02 -7.11 -19.75
CA SER A 20 -4.84 -7.62 -20.43
C SER A 20 -4.92 -9.14 -20.40
N THR A 21 -5.56 -9.71 -21.41
CA THR A 21 -5.30 -11.11 -21.76
C THR A 21 -3.83 -11.15 -22.10
N GLY A 22 -3.06 -11.77 -21.19
CA GLY A 22 -1.61 -11.65 -21.12
C GLY A 22 -0.94 -11.79 -22.49
N PRO A 23 0.15 -11.06 -22.72
CA PRO A 23 0.88 -11.00 -24.00
C PRO A 23 1.41 -12.37 -24.48
N VAL A 24 1.31 -13.41 -23.64
CA VAL A 24 1.78 -14.75 -23.89
C VAL A 24 0.93 -15.47 -24.95
N LYS A 25 -0.42 -15.39 -24.89
CA LYS A 25 -1.29 -16.12 -25.85
C LYS A 25 -1.26 -15.53 -27.26
N ALA A 26 -1.19 -14.21 -27.40
CA ALA A 26 -1.10 -13.58 -28.72
C ALA A 26 0.23 -13.90 -29.42
N ARG A 27 1.35 -13.91 -28.69
CA ARG A 27 2.66 -14.28 -29.23
C ARG A 27 2.77 -15.76 -29.66
N TRP A 28 2.08 -16.66 -29.01
CA TRP A 28 2.01 -18.06 -29.42
C TRP A 28 1.27 -18.24 -30.77
N LEU A 29 0.22 -17.48 -30.99
CA LEU A 29 -0.55 -17.53 -32.23
C LEU A 29 0.27 -16.98 -33.40
N GLU A 30 0.99 -15.87 -33.20
CA GLU A 30 1.88 -15.28 -34.20
C GLU A 30 3.06 -16.21 -34.55
N LEU A 31 3.65 -16.85 -33.53
CA LEU A 31 4.77 -17.77 -33.74
C LEU A 31 4.35 -19.03 -34.46
N THR A 32 3.20 -19.61 -34.14
CA THR A 32 2.67 -20.79 -34.83
C THR A 32 2.27 -20.49 -36.26
N THR A 33 1.74 -19.30 -36.54
CA THR A 33 1.41 -18.85 -37.91
C THR A 33 2.68 -18.64 -38.76
N LEU A 34 3.73 -18.05 -38.18
CA LEU A 34 5.01 -17.86 -38.86
C LEU A 34 5.70 -19.20 -39.16
N ILE A 35 5.69 -20.15 -38.22
CA ILE A 35 6.21 -21.49 -38.42
C ILE A 35 5.43 -22.23 -39.50
N ALA A 36 4.10 -22.20 -39.45
CA ALA A 36 3.25 -22.79 -40.46
C ALA A 36 3.49 -22.19 -41.85
N ALA A 37 3.65 -20.86 -41.92
CA ALA A 37 3.96 -20.16 -43.18
C ALA A 37 5.34 -20.54 -43.71
N ALA A 38 6.37 -20.65 -42.85
CA ALA A 38 7.72 -21.06 -43.24
C ALA A 38 7.73 -22.52 -43.73
N VAL A 39 7.02 -23.43 -43.05
CA VAL A 39 6.90 -24.83 -43.48
C VAL A 39 6.14 -24.93 -44.79
N THR A 40 5.01 -24.18 -44.94
CA THR A 40 4.22 -24.15 -46.19
C THR A 40 5.07 -23.59 -47.35
N ALA A 41 5.81 -22.52 -47.14
CA ALA A 41 6.68 -21.93 -48.14
C ALA A 41 7.80 -22.91 -48.53
N ALA A 42 8.39 -23.64 -47.57
CA ALA A 42 9.38 -24.67 -47.85
C ALA A 42 8.80 -25.83 -48.68
N VAL A 43 7.57 -26.28 -48.35
CA VAL A 43 6.86 -27.34 -49.12
C VAL A 43 6.50 -26.84 -50.53
N CYS A 44 5.98 -25.61 -50.68
CA CYS A 44 5.68 -25.05 -52.01
C CYS A 44 6.95 -24.88 -52.88
N LEU A 45 8.04 -24.47 -52.29
CA LEU A 45 9.32 -24.35 -52.99
C LEU A 45 9.90 -25.70 -53.42
N THR A 46 9.64 -26.81 -52.66
CA THR A 46 10.04 -28.17 -53.06
C THR A 46 9.29 -28.65 -54.32
N HIS A 47 8.07 -28.18 -54.55
CA HIS A 47 7.29 -28.52 -55.76
C HIS A 47 7.70 -27.65 -56.97
N ALA A 48 8.26 -26.48 -56.73
CA ALA A 48 8.65 -25.51 -57.78
C ALA A 48 10.11 -25.64 -58.26
N TRP A 49 10.99 -26.37 -57.54
CA TRP A 49 12.42 -26.41 -57.81
C TRP A 49 12.89 -27.84 -58.10
N PRO A 50 13.74 -28.02 -59.09
CA PRO A 50 14.16 -29.36 -59.56
C PRO A 50 15.14 -30.11 -58.61
N SER A 51 15.61 -29.51 -57.53
CA SER A 51 16.42 -30.24 -56.52
C SER A 51 16.03 -29.91 -55.08
N PRO A 52 15.46 -30.88 -54.33
CA PRO A 52 15.01 -30.70 -52.94
C PRO A 52 16.19 -30.44 -51.96
N LEU A 53 17.44 -30.67 -52.36
CA LEU A 53 18.64 -30.47 -51.55
C LEU A 53 18.97 -29.00 -51.28
N ALA A 54 18.45 -28.07 -52.08
CA ALA A 54 18.68 -26.62 -51.90
C ALA A 54 17.89 -26.00 -50.73
N LEU A 55 16.92 -26.72 -50.16
CA LEU A 55 16.00 -26.17 -49.16
C LEU A 55 16.35 -26.53 -47.70
N THR A 56 17.24 -27.49 -47.50
CA THR A 56 17.66 -27.90 -46.15
C THR A 56 18.30 -26.76 -45.34
N PRO A 57 19.06 -25.78 -45.91
CA PRO A 57 19.58 -24.63 -45.17
C PRO A 57 18.46 -23.72 -44.58
N LEU A 58 17.26 -23.72 -45.18
CA LEU A 58 16.14 -22.92 -44.68
C LEU A 58 15.63 -23.39 -43.29
N LEU A 59 15.91 -24.64 -42.92
CA LEU A 59 15.60 -25.16 -41.59
C LEU A 59 16.38 -24.44 -40.48
N ALA A 60 17.51 -23.80 -40.80
CA ALA A 60 18.26 -22.98 -39.85
C ALA A 60 17.50 -21.70 -39.41
N VAL A 61 16.49 -21.29 -40.17
CA VAL A 61 15.65 -20.12 -39.82
C VAL A 61 14.78 -20.42 -38.58
N LEU A 62 14.37 -21.68 -38.35
CA LEU A 62 13.50 -22.07 -37.24
C LEU A 62 14.11 -21.76 -35.85
N PRO A 63 15.33 -22.19 -35.52
CA PRO A 63 15.97 -21.84 -34.24
C PRO A 63 16.28 -20.35 -34.12
N ALA A 64 16.58 -19.67 -35.25
CA ALA A 64 16.80 -18.22 -35.26
C ALA A 64 15.53 -17.46 -34.89
N LEU A 65 14.39 -17.77 -35.52
CA LEU A 65 13.09 -17.17 -35.20
C LEU A 65 12.66 -17.51 -33.77
N ALA A 66 12.88 -18.74 -33.30
CA ALA A 66 12.58 -19.15 -31.94
C ALA A 66 13.40 -18.38 -30.90
N GLY A 67 14.62 -17.94 -31.27
CA GLY A 67 15.47 -17.10 -30.44
C GLY A 67 14.97 -15.65 -30.31
N ILE A 68 14.21 -15.14 -31.27
CA ILE A 68 13.67 -13.78 -31.25
C ILE A 68 12.51 -13.75 -30.22
N GLY A 69 12.72 -13.03 -29.11
CA GLY A 69 11.72 -12.91 -28.04
C GLY A 69 11.61 -14.09 -27.08
N ALA A 70 12.51 -15.10 -27.18
CA ALA A 70 12.57 -16.16 -26.18
C ALA A 70 13.10 -15.60 -24.85
N SER A 71 12.37 -15.82 -23.79
CA SER A 71 12.77 -15.51 -22.40
C SER A 71 13.49 -16.68 -21.72
N THR A 72 13.49 -17.86 -22.31
CA THR A 72 14.12 -19.07 -21.78
C THR A 72 14.92 -19.80 -22.85
N ILE A 73 16.00 -20.47 -22.43
CA ILE A 73 16.88 -21.26 -23.31
C ILE A 73 16.16 -22.48 -23.93
N GLY A 74 15.12 -22.99 -23.28
CA GLY A 74 14.42 -24.21 -23.72
C GLY A 74 13.82 -24.11 -25.13
N ARG A 75 13.31 -22.93 -25.50
CA ARG A 75 12.67 -22.73 -26.82
C ARG A 75 13.64 -22.85 -28.00
N PRO A 76 14.74 -22.09 -28.08
CA PRO A 76 15.66 -22.23 -29.21
C PRO A 76 16.29 -23.61 -29.29
N LEU A 77 16.53 -24.30 -28.16
CA LEU A 77 17.02 -25.68 -28.15
C LEU A 77 16.01 -26.66 -28.72
N ALA A 78 14.72 -26.55 -28.31
CA ALA A 78 13.66 -27.41 -28.81
C ALA A 78 13.46 -27.26 -30.33
N TYR A 79 13.43 -26.03 -30.84
CA TYR A 79 13.28 -25.76 -32.26
C TYR A 79 14.53 -26.16 -33.06
N GLY A 80 15.74 -25.99 -32.49
CA GLY A 80 16.97 -26.46 -33.07
C GLY A 80 17.02 -27.98 -33.22
N ALA A 81 16.59 -28.71 -32.18
CA ALA A 81 16.46 -30.18 -32.21
C ALA A 81 15.43 -30.63 -33.25
N ALA A 82 14.24 -30.01 -33.28
CA ALA A 82 13.23 -30.33 -34.29
C ALA A 82 13.71 -30.07 -35.73
N ALA A 83 14.40 -28.96 -35.96
CA ALA A 83 15.00 -28.64 -37.27
C ALA A 83 16.06 -29.65 -37.69
N ALA A 84 16.91 -30.10 -36.76
CA ALA A 84 17.93 -31.11 -37.02
C ALA A 84 17.31 -32.47 -37.39
N VAL A 85 16.25 -32.89 -36.64
CA VAL A 85 15.51 -34.12 -36.97
C VAL A 85 14.85 -34.03 -38.34
N ALA A 86 14.20 -32.89 -38.64
CA ALA A 86 13.58 -32.66 -39.94
C ALA A 86 14.60 -32.73 -41.07
N ALA A 87 15.81 -32.16 -40.91
CA ALA A 87 16.90 -32.23 -41.89
C ALA A 87 17.31 -33.68 -42.15
N VAL A 88 17.45 -34.53 -41.11
CA VAL A 88 17.80 -35.95 -41.24
C VAL A 88 16.71 -36.74 -41.97
N ILE A 89 15.44 -36.47 -41.66
CA ILE A 89 14.30 -37.15 -42.32
C ILE A 89 14.25 -36.77 -43.80
N ILE A 90 14.43 -35.50 -44.16
CA ILE A 90 14.45 -35.04 -45.55
C ILE A 90 15.60 -35.70 -46.29
N ASP A 91 16.81 -35.78 -45.70
CA ASP A 91 17.98 -36.45 -46.30
C ASP A 91 17.70 -37.94 -46.53
N ALA A 92 17.08 -38.63 -45.59
CA ALA A 92 16.70 -40.06 -45.70
C ALA A 92 15.69 -40.33 -46.82
N ILE A 93 14.65 -39.47 -46.95
CA ILE A 93 13.65 -39.57 -48.01
C ILE A 93 14.25 -39.36 -49.38
N VAL A 94 15.13 -38.37 -49.51
CA VAL A 94 15.81 -38.04 -50.77
C VAL A 94 16.75 -39.18 -51.20
N LYS A 95 17.46 -39.80 -50.25
CA LYS A 95 18.37 -40.92 -50.52
C LYS A 95 17.64 -42.24 -50.84
N GLY A 96 16.43 -42.43 -50.29
CA GLY A 96 15.61 -43.62 -50.55
C GLY A 96 15.00 -43.69 -51.96
N GLY A 97 14.96 -42.56 -52.68
CA GLY A 97 14.26 -42.44 -53.98
C GLY A 97 15.14 -42.28 -55.24
N ILE A 98 16.46 -41.98 -55.17
CA ILE A 98 17.28 -41.66 -56.33
C ILE A 98 18.74 -42.10 -56.09
N THR A 99 19.31 -42.84 -57.07
CA THR A 99 20.75 -43.13 -57.14
C THR A 99 21.53 -41.86 -57.39
N VAL A 100 22.10 -41.26 -56.33
CA VAL A 100 22.82 -39.99 -56.41
C VAL A 100 24.32 -40.24 -56.56
N THR A 101 24.92 -39.67 -57.62
CA THR A 101 26.33 -39.62 -57.90
C THR A 101 27.11 -38.94 -56.73
N SER A 102 28.34 -39.37 -56.55
CA SER A 102 29.25 -39.21 -55.41
C SER A 102 29.62 -37.77 -54.92
N GLY A 103 28.95 -36.71 -55.41
CA GLY A 103 29.19 -35.34 -54.98
C GLY A 103 28.17 -34.78 -53.95
N ALA A 104 27.13 -35.52 -53.64
CA ALA A 104 25.98 -35.02 -52.85
C ALA A 104 26.14 -35.07 -51.32
N HIS A 105 27.23 -35.63 -50.80
CA HIS A 105 27.42 -35.84 -49.35
C HIS A 105 27.81 -34.60 -48.55
N GLN A 106 28.24 -33.50 -49.19
CA GLN A 106 28.66 -32.29 -48.50
C GLN A 106 27.51 -31.34 -48.12
N LEU A 107 26.41 -31.37 -48.87
CA LEU A 107 25.24 -30.50 -48.66
C LEU A 107 24.48 -30.76 -47.31
N PRO A 108 24.20 -32.00 -46.91
CA PRO A 108 23.53 -32.26 -45.62
C PRO A 108 24.39 -31.89 -44.40
N LEU A 109 25.72 -32.03 -44.50
CA LEU A 109 26.66 -31.60 -43.47
C LEU A 109 26.67 -30.07 -43.31
N ALA A 110 26.63 -29.32 -44.40
CA ALA A 110 26.55 -27.85 -44.34
C ALA A 110 25.22 -27.37 -43.74
N ALA A 111 24.10 -28.01 -44.07
CA ALA A 111 22.79 -27.72 -43.49
C ALA A 111 22.76 -28.01 -41.99
N ALA A 112 23.28 -29.17 -41.57
CA ALA A 112 23.39 -29.52 -40.15
C ALA A 112 24.27 -28.53 -39.37
N GLY A 113 25.39 -28.11 -39.98
CA GLY A 113 26.25 -27.08 -39.41
C GLY A 113 25.54 -25.73 -39.24
N ALA A 114 24.78 -25.28 -40.24
CA ALA A 114 24.04 -24.04 -40.17
C ALA A 114 22.94 -24.08 -39.07
N VAL A 115 22.22 -25.20 -38.93
CA VAL A 115 21.23 -25.39 -37.84
C VAL A 115 21.92 -25.38 -36.48
N ALA A 116 23.06 -26.03 -36.33
CA ALA A 116 23.80 -26.04 -35.06
C ALA A 116 24.29 -24.62 -34.67
N VAL A 117 24.90 -23.89 -35.60
CA VAL A 117 25.36 -22.51 -35.35
C VAL A 117 24.22 -21.57 -34.97
N THR A 118 23.11 -21.61 -35.71
CA THR A 118 21.94 -20.75 -35.39
C THR A 118 21.30 -21.13 -34.07
N THR A 119 21.25 -22.41 -33.70
CA THR A 119 20.76 -22.89 -32.41
C THR A 119 21.62 -22.37 -31.26
N VAL A 120 22.95 -22.46 -31.38
CA VAL A 120 23.91 -21.98 -30.38
C VAL A 120 23.80 -20.46 -30.22
N LEU A 121 23.76 -19.69 -31.32
CA LEU A 121 23.62 -18.24 -31.28
C LEU A 121 22.27 -17.81 -30.63
N SER A 122 21.20 -18.50 -30.99
CA SER A 122 19.87 -18.21 -30.43
C SER A 122 19.78 -18.56 -28.96
N ALA A 123 20.38 -19.69 -28.55
CA ALA A 123 20.45 -20.11 -27.14
C ALA A 123 21.30 -19.12 -26.31
N THR A 124 22.46 -18.71 -26.85
CA THR A 124 23.30 -17.72 -26.19
C THR A 124 22.57 -16.37 -26.02
N GLY A 125 21.90 -15.92 -27.08
CA GLY A 125 21.07 -14.71 -27.01
C GLY A 125 19.94 -14.81 -25.99
N ALA A 126 19.31 -15.98 -25.82
CA ALA A 126 18.30 -16.21 -24.80
C ALA A 126 18.89 -16.13 -23.37
N ILE A 127 20.04 -16.74 -23.13
CA ILE A 127 20.76 -16.67 -21.84
C ILE A 127 21.13 -15.23 -21.49
N PHE A 128 21.64 -14.46 -22.46
CA PHE A 128 21.94 -13.04 -22.22
C PHE A 128 20.72 -12.22 -21.86
N ARG A 129 19.59 -12.45 -22.51
CA ARG A 129 18.32 -11.75 -22.19
C ARG A 129 17.77 -12.14 -20.82
N GLU A 130 17.83 -13.42 -20.47
CA GLU A 130 17.41 -13.92 -19.16
C GLU A 130 18.26 -13.30 -18.05
N ARG A 131 19.59 -13.32 -18.19
CA ARG A 131 20.50 -12.69 -17.22
C ARG A 131 20.30 -11.18 -17.13
N LYS A 132 20.10 -10.49 -18.24
CA LYS A 132 19.84 -9.05 -18.22
C LYS A 132 18.51 -8.74 -17.53
N GLY A 133 17.46 -9.53 -17.79
CA GLY A 133 16.16 -9.36 -17.11
C GLY A 133 16.25 -9.54 -15.60
N THR A 134 17.03 -10.52 -15.11
CA THR A 134 17.21 -10.71 -13.66
C THR A 134 18.02 -9.58 -13.03
N VAL A 135 19.08 -9.10 -13.68
CA VAL A 135 19.87 -7.97 -13.17
C VAL A 135 19.08 -6.67 -13.15
N ASP A 136 18.30 -6.39 -14.20
CA ASP A 136 17.44 -5.20 -14.25
C ASP A 136 16.37 -5.26 -13.15
N GLN A 137 15.80 -6.44 -12.88
CA GLN A 137 14.84 -6.68 -11.80
C GLN A 137 15.48 -6.48 -10.41
N GLU A 138 16.63 -7.09 -10.16
CA GLU A 138 17.37 -6.94 -8.90
C GLU A 138 17.77 -5.49 -8.64
N GLN A 139 18.16 -4.75 -9.68
CA GLN A 139 18.47 -3.32 -9.56
C GLN A 139 17.22 -2.49 -9.23
N GLN A 140 16.08 -2.79 -9.85
CA GLN A 140 14.81 -2.15 -9.49
C GLN A 140 14.43 -2.44 -8.05
N ASP A 141 14.48 -3.70 -7.64
CA ASP A 141 14.11 -4.11 -6.27
C ASP A 141 15.04 -3.44 -5.24
N GLN A 142 16.34 -3.35 -5.51
CA GLN A 142 17.28 -2.62 -4.66
C GLN A 142 17.00 -1.12 -4.62
N GLN A 143 16.66 -0.49 -5.75
CA GLN A 143 16.27 0.93 -5.75
C GLN A 143 15.00 1.16 -4.93
N PHE A 144 13.98 0.32 -5.08
CA PHE A 144 12.76 0.39 -4.27
C PHE A 144 13.06 0.21 -2.77
N ALA A 145 13.88 -0.78 -2.40
CA ALA A 145 14.26 -1.00 -1.00
C ALA A 145 15.02 0.21 -0.42
N ASN A 146 15.92 0.81 -1.18
CA ASN A 146 16.65 2.00 -0.76
C ASN A 146 15.72 3.21 -0.57
N VAL A 147 14.81 3.48 -1.50
CA VAL A 147 13.84 4.58 -1.39
C VAL A 147 12.91 4.36 -0.20
N SER A 148 12.44 3.14 0.01
CA SER A 148 11.59 2.79 1.17
C SER A 148 12.33 2.98 2.49
N SER A 149 13.59 2.56 2.59
CA SER A 149 14.38 2.74 3.82
C SER A 149 14.64 4.22 4.15
N VAL A 150 14.86 5.06 3.13
CA VAL A 150 15.01 6.52 3.31
C VAL A 150 13.68 7.13 3.76
N ALA A 151 12.57 6.73 3.17
CA ALA A 151 11.25 7.21 3.55
C ALA A 151 10.88 6.82 4.99
N GLU A 152 11.15 5.57 5.42
CA GLU A 152 10.99 5.16 6.81
C GLU A 152 11.85 5.96 7.79
N ALA A 153 13.12 6.21 7.43
CA ALA A 153 13.99 7.02 8.27
C ALA A 153 13.48 8.47 8.38
N ALA A 154 12.99 9.04 7.28
CA ALA A 154 12.39 10.36 7.25
C ALA A 154 11.11 10.42 8.10
N GLN A 155 10.22 9.43 7.96
CA GLN A 155 8.99 9.34 8.74
C GLN A 155 9.27 9.22 10.23
N ARG A 156 10.22 8.37 10.65
CA ARG A 156 10.66 8.28 12.05
C ARG A 156 11.25 9.57 12.59
N ALA A 157 11.89 10.36 11.75
CA ALA A 157 12.42 11.68 12.14
C ALA A 157 11.29 12.72 12.30
N VAL A 158 10.25 12.63 11.52
CA VAL A 158 9.05 13.49 11.55
C VAL A 158 8.16 13.14 12.73
N LEU A 159 7.86 11.84 12.91
CA LEU A 159 7.06 11.28 14.00
C LEU A 159 7.91 11.19 15.27
N ARG A 160 7.99 12.30 16.02
CA ARG A 160 8.76 12.31 17.26
C ARG A 160 8.11 11.38 18.30
N PRO A 161 8.94 10.68 19.12
CA PRO A 161 8.43 9.98 20.28
C PRO A 161 7.64 10.94 21.17
N LEU A 162 6.42 10.56 21.54
CA LEU A 162 5.63 11.32 22.48
C LEU A 162 6.15 11.08 23.91
N PRO A 163 6.14 12.10 24.77
CA PRO A 163 6.44 11.90 26.18
C PRO A 163 5.37 11.00 26.82
N GLU A 164 5.75 10.13 27.74
CA GLU A 164 4.78 9.28 28.45
C GLU A 164 3.73 10.10 29.24
N GLN A 165 4.11 11.34 29.59
CA GLN A 165 3.23 12.28 30.29
C GLN A 165 3.34 13.69 29.71
N LEU A 166 2.20 14.30 29.45
CA LEU A 166 2.10 15.69 29.02
C LEU A 166 1.06 16.42 29.86
N GLY A 167 1.51 17.32 30.73
CA GLY A 167 0.65 17.90 31.74
C GLY A 167 0.07 16.82 32.66
N PRO A 168 -1.26 16.78 32.87
CA PRO A 168 -1.90 15.74 33.69
C PRO A 168 -2.18 14.45 32.92
N LEU A 169 -2.06 14.43 31.59
CA LEU A 169 -2.38 13.28 30.75
C LEU A 169 -1.21 12.30 30.66
N LYS A 170 -1.52 11.00 30.58
CA LYS A 170 -0.58 9.98 30.17
C LYS A 170 -0.81 9.63 28.69
N LEU A 171 0.27 9.54 27.94
CA LEU A 171 0.26 9.28 26.53
C LEU A 171 0.95 7.94 26.21
N GLY A 172 0.48 7.28 25.20
CA GLY A 172 1.14 6.11 24.61
C GLY A 172 0.89 6.10 23.11
N VAL A 173 1.88 5.65 22.37
CA VAL A 173 1.76 5.50 20.92
C VAL A 173 2.35 4.15 20.51
N VAL A 174 1.71 3.48 19.59
CA VAL A 174 2.22 2.32 18.88
C VAL A 174 2.11 2.63 17.39
N TYR A 175 3.21 2.45 16.70
CA TYR A 175 3.28 2.55 15.26
C TYR A 175 3.74 1.20 14.69
N LEU A 176 2.95 0.65 13.79
CA LEU A 176 3.24 -0.58 13.07
C LEU A 176 3.51 -0.20 11.62
N ALA A 177 4.76 -0.33 11.21
CA ALA A 177 5.10 -0.15 9.79
C ALA A 177 4.55 -1.30 8.97
N ALA A 178 4.09 -0.99 7.78
CA ALA A 178 3.68 -1.97 6.78
C ALA A 178 4.84 -2.93 6.43
N ALA A 179 4.52 -4.06 5.77
CA ALA A 179 5.53 -5.00 5.29
C ALA A 179 6.58 -4.28 4.41
N ALA A 180 7.82 -4.78 4.42
CA ALA A 180 8.97 -4.15 3.72
C ALA A 180 8.76 -3.92 2.21
N GLU A 181 7.80 -4.60 1.59
CA GLU A 181 7.41 -4.42 0.19
C GLU A 181 6.35 -3.32 -0.01
N ALA A 182 5.68 -2.88 1.07
CA ALA A 182 4.74 -1.77 1.05
C ALA A 182 5.51 -0.45 1.11
N ARG A 183 5.03 0.55 0.37
CA ARG A 183 5.59 1.90 0.45
C ARG A 183 5.20 2.52 1.79
N VAL A 184 6.13 3.27 2.39
CA VAL A 184 5.90 4.02 3.63
C VAL A 184 4.66 4.90 3.51
N GLY A 185 3.76 4.82 4.48
CA GLY A 185 2.50 5.56 4.50
C GLY A 185 2.64 7.01 4.95
N GLY A 186 1.52 7.69 4.92
CA GLY A 186 1.37 9.11 5.29
C GLY A 186 0.87 9.35 6.70
N ASP A 187 0.86 8.34 7.57
CA ASP A 187 0.39 8.47 8.95
C ASP A 187 1.11 9.58 9.71
N LEU A 188 0.35 10.39 10.40
CA LEU A 188 0.87 11.48 11.21
C LEU A 188 0.14 11.59 12.55
N TYR A 189 0.87 12.00 13.57
CA TYR A 189 0.30 12.37 14.86
C TYR A 189 1.18 13.41 15.56
N GLU A 190 0.56 14.25 16.38
CA GLU A 190 1.25 15.21 17.25
C GLU A 190 0.38 15.53 18.46
N VAL A 191 1.01 15.76 19.60
CA VAL A 191 0.35 16.22 20.83
C VAL A 191 1.14 17.35 21.42
N THR A 192 0.47 18.47 21.70
CA THR A 192 1.13 19.66 22.28
C THR A 192 0.34 20.21 23.46
N TYR A 193 1.06 20.70 24.47
CA TYR A 193 0.49 21.45 25.57
C TYR A 193 0.50 22.94 25.22
N THR A 194 -0.65 23.60 25.35
CA THR A 194 -0.80 25.03 25.09
C THR A 194 -1.20 25.75 26.38
N GLU A 195 -0.72 26.96 26.57
CA GLU A 195 -1.00 27.74 27.79
C GLU A 195 -2.49 28.12 27.92
N THR A 196 -3.14 28.35 26.79
CA THR A 196 -4.51 28.92 26.77
C THR A 196 -5.60 27.91 26.42
N HIS A 197 -5.26 26.82 25.72
CA HIS A 197 -6.24 25.85 25.19
C HIS A 197 -6.07 24.44 25.75
N GLY A 198 -5.21 24.28 26.77
CA GLY A 198 -4.92 22.97 27.33
C GLY A 198 -4.08 22.10 26.37
N ILE A 199 -4.48 20.84 26.19
CA ILE A 199 -3.72 19.90 25.35
C ILE A 199 -4.45 19.74 24.03
N ARG A 200 -3.76 20.02 22.93
CA ARG A 200 -4.22 19.83 21.56
C ARG A 200 -3.49 18.68 20.90
N LEU A 201 -4.19 17.93 20.11
CA LEU A 201 -3.63 16.81 19.35
C LEU A 201 -4.22 16.73 17.95
N ILE A 202 -3.45 16.12 17.06
CA ILE A 202 -3.83 15.73 15.71
C ILE A 202 -3.39 14.30 15.49
N ILE A 203 -4.21 13.51 14.82
CA ILE A 203 -3.85 12.26 14.15
C ILE A 203 -4.45 12.32 12.74
N GLY A 204 -3.78 11.74 11.77
CA GLY A 204 -4.25 11.77 10.39
C GLY A 204 -3.48 10.82 9.49
N ASP A 205 -3.95 10.71 8.26
CA ASP A 205 -3.28 9.99 7.19
C ASP A 205 -3.32 10.80 5.89
N VAL A 206 -2.18 10.87 5.21
CA VAL A 206 -1.99 11.58 3.94
C VAL A 206 -2.37 10.64 2.80
N ARG A 207 -3.18 11.10 1.89
CA ARG A 207 -3.45 10.36 0.65
C ARG A 207 -2.15 10.00 -0.07
N GLY A 208 -1.98 8.71 -0.40
CA GLY A 208 -0.82 8.21 -1.13
C GLY A 208 0.27 7.66 -0.23
N LYS A 209 1.38 7.26 -0.81
CA LYS A 209 2.47 6.56 -0.10
C LYS A 209 3.84 7.03 -0.59
N GLY A 210 4.87 6.78 0.21
CA GLY A 210 6.26 7.08 -0.09
C GLY A 210 6.69 8.48 0.36
N LEU A 211 7.82 8.94 -0.15
CA LEU A 211 8.45 10.20 0.28
C LEU A 211 7.54 11.43 0.18
N GLY A 212 6.68 11.50 -0.85
CA GLY A 212 5.73 12.60 -1.00
C GLY A 212 4.74 12.68 0.15
N ALA A 213 4.18 11.55 0.56
CA ALA A 213 3.26 11.49 1.71
C ALA A 213 3.97 11.87 3.02
N VAL A 214 5.21 11.41 3.23
CA VAL A 214 6.03 11.80 4.39
C VAL A 214 6.31 13.31 4.41
N GLU A 215 6.56 13.93 3.24
CA GLU A 215 6.80 15.37 3.14
C GLU A 215 5.54 16.17 3.49
N VAL A 216 4.36 15.73 3.02
CA VAL A 216 3.07 16.34 3.39
C VAL A 216 2.81 16.18 4.88
N ALA A 217 3.01 14.99 5.45
CA ALA A 217 2.86 14.74 6.88
C ALA A 217 3.76 15.65 7.72
N ALA A 218 5.02 15.83 7.31
CA ALA A 218 5.97 16.73 7.97
C ALA A 218 5.50 18.19 7.93
N ASP A 219 4.97 18.66 6.80
CA ASP A 219 4.44 20.01 6.66
C ASP A 219 3.24 20.22 7.57
N ILE A 220 2.30 19.29 7.61
CA ILE A 220 1.11 19.36 8.49
C ILE A 220 1.52 19.37 9.97
N ILE A 221 2.42 18.47 10.39
CA ILE A 221 2.90 18.44 11.78
C ILE A 221 3.60 19.75 12.16
N GLY A 222 4.47 20.27 11.28
CA GLY A 222 5.17 21.53 11.50
C GLY A 222 4.20 22.70 11.67
N ARG A 223 3.20 22.80 10.81
CA ARG A 223 2.14 23.82 10.89
C ARG A 223 1.25 23.64 12.12
N PHE A 224 0.89 22.41 12.44
CA PHE A 224 0.10 22.14 13.64
C PHE A 224 0.82 22.63 14.90
N ARG A 225 2.10 22.36 15.04
CA ARG A 225 2.92 22.88 16.16
C ARG A 225 2.89 24.38 16.27
N GLU A 226 2.88 25.09 15.12
CA GLU A 226 2.80 26.56 15.09
C GLU A 226 1.40 27.06 15.47
N VAL A 227 0.36 26.56 14.77
CA VAL A 227 -1.00 27.10 14.91
C VAL A 227 -1.72 26.65 16.19
N ALA A 228 -1.33 25.51 16.78
CA ALA A 228 -1.97 24.97 17.97
C ALA A 228 -1.90 25.92 19.17
N HIS A 229 -0.89 26.78 19.26
CA HIS A 229 -0.71 27.72 20.37
C HIS A 229 -1.49 29.01 20.19
N GLY A 230 -1.59 29.53 18.97
CA GLY A 230 -2.05 30.90 18.70
C GLY A 230 -3.50 31.01 18.22
N VAL A 231 -4.19 29.88 17.97
CA VAL A 231 -5.51 29.86 17.32
C VAL A 231 -6.60 29.46 18.29
N GLY A 232 -7.72 30.21 18.29
CA GLY A 232 -8.76 30.08 19.30
C GLY A 232 -9.58 28.79 19.25
N THR A 233 -9.85 28.25 18.05
CA THR A 233 -10.75 27.10 17.87
C THR A 233 -10.17 26.00 16.99
N LEU A 234 -10.60 24.76 17.18
CA LEU A 234 -10.19 23.63 16.32
C LEU A 234 -10.57 23.83 14.84
N ASN A 235 -11.72 24.46 14.57
CA ASN A 235 -12.12 24.80 13.19
C ASN A 235 -11.11 25.75 12.53
N GLU A 236 -10.63 26.76 13.27
CA GLU A 236 -9.63 27.67 12.76
C GLU A 236 -8.25 26.98 12.59
N VAL A 237 -7.88 26.05 13.49
CA VAL A 237 -6.70 25.21 13.33
C VAL A 237 -6.82 24.43 12.01
N ALA A 238 -7.93 23.71 11.79
CA ALA A 238 -8.18 22.95 10.57
C ALA A 238 -8.11 23.84 9.33
N TYR A 239 -8.74 25.01 9.35
CA TYR A 239 -8.70 25.96 8.24
C TYR A 239 -7.27 26.43 7.91
N ARG A 240 -6.43 26.72 8.92
CA ARG A 240 -5.05 27.13 8.70
C ARG A 240 -4.17 26.02 8.17
N LEU A 241 -4.40 24.77 8.61
CA LEU A 241 -3.73 23.60 8.07
C LEU A 241 -4.13 23.39 6.60
N ASP A 242 -5.41 23.42 6.29
CA ASP A 242 -5.98 23.32 4.93
C ASP A 242 -5.41 24.38 3.99
N ALA A 243 -5.45 25.66 4.39
CA ALA A 243 -4.91 26.75 3.61
C ALA A 243 -3.40 26.63 3.40
N GLY A 244 -2.68 26.04 4.35
CA GLY A 244 -1.26 25.75 4.23
C GLY A 244 -0.98 24.69 3.19
N LEU A 245 -1.72 23.59 3.24
CA LEU A 245 -1.64 22.46 2.32
C LEU A 245 -1.93 22.93 0.88
N SER A 246 -3.06 23.61 0.67
CA SER A 246 -3.47 24.12 -0.65
C SER A 246 -2.47 25.07 -1.28
N ARG A 247 -1.77 25.90 -0.48
CA ARG A 247 -0.74 26.83 -1.00
C ARG A 247 0.51 26.12 -1.48
N ARG A 248 0.92 25.04 -0.82
CA ARG A 248 2.17 24.35 -1.13
C ARG A 248 2.02 23.29 -2.19
N TRP A 249 0.93 22.53 -2.13
CA TRP A 249 0.71 21.31 -2.92
C TRP A 249 -0.31 21.45 -4.03
N GLY A 250 -0.91 22.65 -4.18
CA GLY A 250 -1.98 22.89 -5.15
C GLY A 250 -3.36 22.51 -4.61
N GLN A 251 -4.40 22.90 -5.35
CA GLN A 251 -5.76 22.54 -4.96
C GLN A 251 -6.08 21.13 -5.46
N TYR A 252 -6.56 20.25 -4.55
CA TYR A 252 -7.15 18.93 -4.83
C TYR A 252 -6.20 17.79 -5.22
N GLU A 253 -4.91 18.03 -5.32
CA GLU A 253 -3.95 16.94 -5.61
C GLU A 253 -3.62 16.13 -4.37
N GLU A 254 -3.43 16.82 -3.24
CA GLU A 254 -3.10 16.20 -1.95
C GLU A 254 -4.14 16.56 -0.90
N PHE A 255 -4.60 15.56 -0.16
CA PHE A 255 -5.48 15.76 0.99
C PHE A 255 -5.07 14.84 2.15
N VAL A 256 -5.48 15.24 3.35
CA VAL A 256 -5.15 14.55 4.58
C VAL A 256 -6.43 14.31 5.37
N THR A 257 -6.74 13.04 5.66
CA THR A 257 -7.74 12.75 6.68
C THR A 257 -7.17 13.09 8.04
N ALA A 258 -7.89 13.84 8.86
CA ALA A 258 -7.37 14.25 10.16
C ALA A 258 -8.46 14.28 11.23
N LEU A 259 -8.07 13.96 12.44
CA LEU A 259 -8.87 14.20 13.64
C LEU A 259 -8.09 15.15 14.54
N LEU A 260 -8.73 16.28 14.86
CA LEU A 260 -8.22 17.28 15.81
C LEU A 260 -8.96 17.12 17.12
N ALA A 261 -8.23 17.16 18.25
CA ALA A 261 -8.87 17.18 19.55
C ALA A 261 -8.21 18.20 20.48
N GLU A 262 -9.01 18.71 21.41
CA GLU A 262 -8.61 19.65 22.46
C GLU A 262 -9.13 19.12 23.80
N ILE A 263 -8.22 18.97 24.76
CA ILE A 263 -8.54 18.54 26.12
C ILE A 263 -8.26 19.67 27.08
N ASP A 264 -9.35 20.19 27.70
CA ASP A 264 -9.25 21.15 28.78
C ASP A 264 -9.04 20.40 30.11
N PRO A 265 -7.82 20.48 30.68
CA PRO A 265 -7.47 19.74 31.88
C PRO A 265 -8.08 20.33 33.16
N ILE A 266 -8.62 21.54 33.10
CA ILE A 266 -9.27 22.19 34.25
C ILE A 266 -10.73 21.74 34.34
N ARG A 267 -11.41 21.66 33.20
CA ARG A 267 -12.83 21.31 33.12
C ARG A 267 -13.09 19.85 32.82
N GLY A 268 -12.07 19.03 32.53
CA GLY A 268 -12.25 17.66 32.08
C GLY A 268 -13.12 17.57 30.81
N LYS A 269 -12.86 18.44 29.86
CA LYS A 269 -13.63 18.58 28.62
C LYS A 269 -12.83 18.13 27.43
N LEU A 270 -13.39 17.29 26.60
CA LEU A 270 -12.82 16.84 25.33
C LEU A 270 -13.64 17.46 24.19
N THR A 271 -12.97 18.20 23.32
CA THR A 271 -13.55 18.72 22.08
C THR A 271 -12.90 18.02 20.89
N ILE A 272 -13.70 17.54 19.94
CA ILE A 272 -13.22 16.83 18.75
C ILE A 272 -13.75 17.53 17.50
N LEU A 273 -12.90 17.65 16.49
CA LEU A 273 -13.24 17.99 15.11
C LEU A 273 -12.69 16.89 14.20
N ASN A 274 -13.60 16.20 13.51
CA ASN A 274 -13.24 15.14 12.57
C ASN A 274 -13.25 15.69 11.14
N CYS A 275 -12.12 15.57 10.45
CA CYS A 275 -11.91 15.95 9.06
C CYS A 275 -11.73 14.69 8.19
N GLY A 276 -12.76 13.85 8.12
CA GLY A 276 -12.78 12.64 7.30
C GLY A 276 -11.92 11.48 7.82
N HIS A 277 -11.55 11.49 9.10
CA HIS A 277 -10.71 10.47 9.73
C HIS A 277 -11.54 9.43 10.49
N PRO A 278 -11.04 8.20 10.72
CA PRO A 278 -11.71 7.21 11.56
C PRO A 278 -12.13 7.78 12.93
N PRO A 279 -13.36 7.48 13.44
CA PRO A 279 -13.85 8.01 14.69
C PRO A 279 -13.08 7.43 15.88
N PRO A 280 -12.71 8.23 16.89
CA PRO A 280 -11.96 7.73 18.03
C PRO A 280 -12.85 6.94 18.98
N ILE A 281 -12.23 6.12 19.83
CA ILE A 281 -12.92 5.29 20.83
C ILE A 281 -12.66 5.86 22.21
N LEU A 282 -13.73 6.20 22.91
CA LEU A 282 -13.70 6.56 24.33
C LEU A 282 -13.91 5.32 25.20
N ILE A 283 -12.99 5.07 26.10
CA ILE A 283 -13.02 3.96 27.04
C ILE A 283 -13.17 4.55 28.43
N SER A 284 -14.34 4.43 29.02
CA SER A 284 -14.64 4.89 30.37
C SER A 284 -14.78 3.72 31.33
N PRO A 285 -14.18 3.78 32.53
CA PRO A 285 -14.41 2.78 33.56
C PRO A 285 -15.87 2.66 33.99
N GLU A 286 -16.65 3.75 33.85
CA GLU A 286 -18.07 3.84 34.27
C GLU A 286 -19.02 3.52 33.13
N ASP A 287 -18.79 4.10 31.94
CA ASP A 287 -19.71 4.07 30.79
C ASP A 287 -19.33 3.02 29.75
N GLY A 288 -18.18 2.35 29.92
CA GLY A 288 -17.71 1.33 28.99
C GLY A 288 -17.00 1.91 27.76
N VAL A 289 -17.16 1.25 26.61
CA VAL A 289 -16.47 1.59 25.36
C VAL A 289 -17.45 2.16 24.35
N THR A 290 -17.19 3.37 23.88
CA THR A 290 -18.05 4.10 22.94
C THR A 290 -17.22 4.63 21.78
N VAL A 291 -17.68 4.40 20.54
CA VAL A 291 -17.13 5.03 19.34
C VAL A 291 -17.75 6.43 19.23
N LEU A 292 -16.90 7.45 19.09
CA LEU A 292 -17.35 8.84 19.03
C LEU A 292 -17.56 9.26 17.56
N GLU A 293 -18.66 8.80 16.98
CA GLU A 293 -19.04 9.14 15.61
C GLU A 293 -19.30 10.63 15.44
N ALA A 294 -18.82 11.21 14.33
CA ALA A 294 -19.10 12.60 13.98
C ALA A 294 -20.36 12.68 13.09
N PRO A 295 -21.50 13.25 13.57
CA PRO A 295 -22.72 13.36 12.78
C PRO A 295 -22.57 14.22 11.52
N ALA A 296 -21.65 15.18 11.55
CA ALA A 296 -21.33 16.08 10.44
C ALA A 296 -19.81 16.31 10.42
N PRO A 297 -19.01 15.37 9.87
CA PRO A 297 -17.58 15.55 9.77
C PRO A 297 -17.24 16.69 8.80
N ALA A 298 -16.11 17.37 9.04
CA ALA A 298 -15.53 18.28 8.08
C ALA A 298 -14.96 17.46 6.89
N PRO A 299 -14.82 18.05 5.70
CA PRO A 299 -14.00 17.48 4.65
C PRO A 299 -12.55 17.26 5.10
N PRO A 300 -11.80 16.32 4.52
CA PRO A 300 -10.38 16.20 4.74
C PRO A 300 -9.64 17.52 4.51
N LEU A 301 -8.50 17.71 5.20
CA LEU A 301 -7.62 18.86 4.99
C LEU A 301 -7.12 18.87 3.54
N GLY A 302 -7.11 20.01 2.89
CA GLY A 302 -6.89 20.21 1.45
C GLY A 302 -8.20 20.31 0.66
N LEU A 303 -9.35 19.93 1.27
CA LEU A 303 -10.66 19.94 0.65
C LEU A 303 -11.70 20.79 1.42
N ILE A 304 -11.33 21.42 2.54
CA ILE A 304 -12.25 22.22 3.38
C ILE A 304 -12.83 23.40 2.61
N THR A 305 -12.03 24.04 1.76
CA THR A 305 -12.48 25.17 0.93
C THR A 305 -13.55 24.82 -0.10
N LEU A 306 -13.77 23.52 -0.37
CA LEU A 306 -14.85 23.03 -1.23
C LEU A 306 -16.20 22.96 -0.53
N GLY A 307 -16.20 22.88 0.79
CA GLY A 307 -17.40 22.83 1.61
C GLY A 307 -17.64 24.17 2.32
N SER A 308 -18.88 24.63 2.33
CA SER A 308 -19.27 25.85 3.04
C SER A 308 -19.21 25.72 4.57
N ASP A 309 -19.00 24.52 5.12
CA ASP A 309 -19.00 24.23 6.55
C ASP A 309 -17.72 23.49 6.98
N ALA A 310 -17.02 24.08 7.94
CA ALA A 310 -15.81 23.49 8.54
C ALA A 310 -16.13 22.32 9.50
N GLY A 311 -17.27 21.68 9.35
CA GLY A 311 -17.75 20.59 10.20
C GLY A 311 -18.16 21.01 11.60
N ALA A 312 -18.97 20.17 12.24
CA ALA A 312 -19.42 20.39 13.61
C ALA A 312 -18.45 19.78 14.61
N LYS A 313 -17.83 20.62 15.46
CA LYS A 313 -17.08 20.11 16.61
C LYS A 313 -18.02 19.50 17.64
N GLN A 314 -17.60 18.40 18.21
CA GLN A 314 -18.30 17.69 19.27
C GLN A 314 -17.61 17.91 20.59
N VAL A 315 -18.41 17.93 21.65
CA VAL A 315 -17.93 18.18 23.00
C VAL A 315 -18.39 17.06 23.91
N PHE A 316 -17.42 16.45 24.59
CA PHE A 316 -17.63 15.35 25.52
C PHE A 316 -17.07 15.70 26.90
N THR A 317 -17.61 15.08 27.94
CA THR A 317 -16.95 15.05 29.25
C THR A 317 -15.86 14.00 29.20
N PHE A 318 -14.65 14.36 29.58
CA PHE A 318 -13.51 13.46 29.71
C PHE A 318 -13.26 13.25 31.20
N LYS A 319 -13.83 12.15 31.72
CA LYS A 319 -13.86 11.85 33.16
C LYS A 319 -12.47 11.38 33.64
N PRO A 320 -12.21 11.42 34.95
CA PRO A 320 -11.03 10.77 35.52
C PRO A 320 -10.92 9.32 35.13
N ASN A 321 -9.70 8.89 34.77
CA ASN A 321 -9.38 7.56 34.26
C ASN A 321 -9.97 7.17 32.90
N ASP A 322 -10.72 8.03 32.23
CA ASP A 322 -11.12 7.81 30.85
C ASP A 322 -9.89 7.71 29.94
N GLN A 323 -10.02 6.94 28.87
CA GLN A 323 -8.99 6.79 27.86
C GLN A 323 -9.61 7.08 26.48
N LEU A 324 -8.91 7.86 25.69
CA LEU A 324 -9.24 8.15 24.30
C LEU A 324 -8.26 7.40 23.42
N LEU A 325 -8.74 6.45 22.63
CA LEU A 325 -7.96 5.72 21.62
C LEU A 325 -8.25 6.32 20.25
N LEU A 326 -7.19 6.82 19.63
CA LEU A 326 -7.20 7.32 18.26
C LEU A 326 -6.37 6.36 17.41
N TYR A 327 -6.70 6.24 16.12
CA TYR A 327 -6.05 5.28 15.25
C TYR A 327 -6.22 5.68 13.78
N THR A 328 -5.28 5.28 12.94
CA THR A 328 -5.37 5.41 11.48
C THR A 328 -6.11 4.22 10.87
N ASP A 329 -6.55 4.35 9.63
CA ASP A 329 -7.34 3.33 8.92
C ASP A 329 -6.58 2.01 8.73
N GLY A 330 -5.24 2.03 8.65
CA GLY A 330 -4.43 0.82 8.62
C GLY A 330 -4.69 -0.15 9.78
N VAL A 331 -5.23 0.33 10.91
CA VAL A 331 -5.69 -0.55 12.01
C VAL A 331 -6.98 -1.28 11.64
N THR A 332 -7.97 -0.54 11.14
CA THR A 332 -9.31 -1.08 10.83
C THR A 332 -9.38 -1.75 9.46
N GLU A 333 -8.50 -1.39 8.54
CA GLU A 333 -8.39 -2.02 7.22
C GLU A 333 -7.49 -3.25 7.20
N ALA A 334 -6.78 -3.52 8.30
CA ALA A 334 -6.03 -4.74 8.49
C ALA A 334 -6.95 -5.98 8.37
N ARG A 335 -6.50 -7.02 7.66
CA ARG A 335 -7.33 -8.16 7.29
C ARG A 335 -6.72 -9.47 7.75
N ASP A 336 -7.58 -10.39 8.13
CA ASP A 336 -7.18 -11.78 8.41
C ASP A 336 -6.98 -12.60 7.12
N ALA A 337 -6.66 -13.87 7.28
CA ALA A 337 -6.50 -14.82 6.16
C ALA A 337 -7.80 -15.00 5.33
N SER A 338 -8.97 -14.71 5.91
CA SER A 338 -10.27 -14.73 5.23
C SER A 338 -10.61 -13.40 4.57
N ARG A 339 -9.72 -12.39 4.66
CA ARG A 339 -9.86 -11.02 4.18
C ARG A 339 -10.94 -10.20 4.92
N GLU A 340 -11.32 -10.61 6.12
CA GLU A 340 -12.21 -9.85 6.99
C GLU A 340 -11.43 -8.73 7.69
N PHE A 341 -12.06 -7.57 7.81
CA PHE A 341 -11.49 -6.41 8.48
C PHE A 341 -11.37 -6.62 10.00
N TYR A 342 -10.34 -6.02 10.60
CA TYR A 342 -10.16 -6.06 12.04
C TYR A 342 -11.25 -5.26 12.77
N PRO A 343 -12.11 -5.89 13.58
CA PRO A 343 -13.23 -5.23 14.23
C PRO A 343 -12.77 -4.50 15.51
N LEU A 344 -12.00 -3.43 15.36
CA LEU A 344 -11.31 -2.73 16.45
C LEU A 344 -12.24 -2.41 17.63
N GLY A 345 -13.44 -1.87 17.38
CA GLY A 345 -14.37 -1.49 18.44
C GLY A 345 -14.78 -2.65 19.34
N GLU A 346 -15.04 -3.82 18.75
CA GLU A 346 -15.40 -5.05 19.49
C GLU A 346 -14.18 -5.61 20.25
N ARG A 347 -13.01 -5.57 19.62
CA ARG A 347 -11.76 -6.01 20.24
C ARG A 347 -11.40 -5.16 21.43
N VAL A 348 -11.52 -3.83 21.31
CA VAL A 348 -11.29 -2.90 22.44
C VAL A 348 -12.27 -3.19 23.59
N LYS A 349 -13.54 -3.44 23.32
CA LYS A 349 -14.52 -3.84 24.35
C LYS A 349 -14.08 -5.10 25.11
N ALA A 350 -13.51 -6.07 24.40
CA ALA A 350 -13.03 -7.32 24.99
C ALA A 350 -11.68 -7.18 25.75
N LEU A 351 -10.83 -6.21 25.33
CA LEU A 351 -9.47 -6.04 25.85
C LEU A 351 -9.40 -5.02 27.00
N ALA A 352 -10.23 -3.97 26.98
CA ALA A 352 -10.21 -2.90 27.97
C ALA A 352 -10.33 -3.40 29.43
N PRO A 353 -11.19 -4.39 29.78
CA PRO A 353 -11.23 -4.93 31.14
C PRO A 353 -9.94 -5.62 31.58
N LYS A 354 -9.12 -6.14 30.63
CA LYS A 354 -7.83 -6.80 30.91
C LYS A 354 -6.71 -5.80 31.19
N ALA A 355 -6.83 -4.58 30.66
CA ALA A 355 -5.89 -3.48 30.86
C ALA A 355 -6.08 -2.76 32.20
N GLN A 356 -7.16 -3.04 32.92
CA GLN A 356 -7.41 -2.46 34.24
C GLN A 356 -6.63 -3.23 35.32
N PRO A 357 -5.97 -2.54 36.28
CA PRO A 357 -5.37 -3.21 37.42
C PRO A 357 -6.46 -3.93 38.22
N LYS A 358 -6.34 -5.25 38.37
CA LYS A 358 -7.27 -6.02 39.20
C LYS A 358 -7.13 -5.56 40.66
N LEU A 359 -8.08 -4.79 41.13
CA LEU A 359 -8.23 -4.48 42.57
C LEU A 359 -8.50 -5.78 43.31
N THR A 360 -7.65 -6.06 44.34
CA THR A 360 -7.99 -7.12 45.30
C THR A 360 -9.23 -6.70 46.09
N ARG A 361 -9.94 -7.70 46.65
CA ARG A 361 -11.13 -7.49 47.51
C ARG A 361 -10.89 -6.52 48.69
N THR A 362 -9.64 -6.21 48.99
CA THR A 362 -9.18 -5.28 50.06
C THR A 362 -8.70 -3.93 49.51
N GLY A 363 -9.00 -3.58 48.24
CA GLY A 363 -8.63 -2.30 47.67
C GLY A 363 -7.14 -2.08 47.37
N LYS A 364 -6.30 -3.09 47.59
CA LYS A 364 -4.85 -3.02 47.31
C LYS A 364 -4.55 -3.55 45.90
N VAL A 365 -3.78 -2.78 45.12
CA VAL A 365 -3.22 -3.23 43.85
C VAL A 365 -2.26 -4.38 44.12
N ARG A 366 -2.37 -5.51 43.42
CA ARG A 366 -1.40 -6.61 43.55
C ARG A 366 -0.01 -6.09 43.17
N ALA A 367 0.93 -6.24 44.09
CA ALA A 367 2.31 -5.76 43.93
C ALA A 367 3.16 -6.50 42.90
N ASN A 368 2.62 -7.54 42.25
CA ASN A 368 3.31 -8.30 41.20
C ASN A 368 2.56 -8.24 39.88
N GLY A 369 3.03 -7.37 38.97
CA GLY A 369 2.61 -7.24 37.58
C GLY A 369 1.82 -5.97 37.33
N SER A 370 2.44 -4.99 36.73
CA SER A 370 1.72 -3.87 36.06
C SER A 370 0.65 -4.48 35.14
N ALA A 371 -0.59 -4.01 35.22
CA ALA A 371 -1.60 -4.41 34.25
C ALA A 371 -1.06 -4.07 32.84
N PRO A 372 -1.23 -4.98 31.86
CA PRO A 372 -0.74 -4.72 30.52
C PRO A 372 -1.39 -3.43 30.00
N ASN A 373 -0.63 -2.63 29.27
CA ASN A 373 -1.14 -1.42 28.64
C ASN A 373 -2.16 -1.82 27.56
N LEU A 374 -3.25 -1.08 27.43
CA LEU A 374 -4.28 -1.35 26.43
C LEU A 374 -3.69 -1.32 25.01
N LEU A 375 -2.76 -0.41 24.72
CA LEU A 375 -2.08 -0.35 23.42
C LEU A 375 -1.33 -1.65 23.10
N ASP A 376 -0.60 -2.20 24.06
CA ASP A 376 0.11 -3.47 23.87
C ASP A 376 -0.85 -4.63 23.62
N LEU A 377 -1.99 -4.65 24.33
CA LEU A 377 -3.01 -5.67 24.13
C LEU A 377 -3.66 -5.56 22.74
N VAL A 378 -3.96 -4.34 22.29
CA VAL A 378 -4.54 -4.11 20.96
C VAL A 378 -3.53 -4.45 19.87
N ARG A 379 -2.26 -4.01 20.01
CA ARG A 379 -1.18 -4.36 19.08
C ARG A 379 -1.02 -5.86 18.92
N ASP A 380 -0.88 -6.56 20.04
CA ASP A 380 -0.64 -8.01 20.03
C ASP A 380 -1.86 -8.79 19.53
N ASP A 381 -3.08 -8.25 19.73
CA ASP A 381 -4.31 -8.83 19.19
C ASP A 381 -4.41 -8.60 17.68
N LEU A 382 -4.10 -7.40 17.19
CA LEU A 382 -4.06 -7.06 15.77
C LEU A 382 -3.06 -7.93 15.02
N LEU A 383 -1.82 -8.04 15.50
CA LEU A 383 -0.78 -8.86 14.88
C LEU A 383 -1.15 -10.34 14.85
N ARG A 384 -1.82 -10.86 15.88
CA ARG A 384 -2.34 -12.24 15.88
C ARG A 384 -3.51 -12.42 14.91
N TYR A 385 -4.35 -11.41 14.74
CA TYR A 385 -5.48 -11.44 13.83
C TYR A 385 -5.02 -11.49 12.37
N VAL A 386 -4.09 -10.64 11.99
CA VAL A 386 -3.53 -10.56 10.63
C VAL A 386 -2.63 -11.77 10.33
N GLY A 387 -1.87 -12.26 11.32
CA GLY A 387 -0.93 -13.38 11.17
C GLY A 387 0.33 -13.07 10.35
N ALA A 388 0.46 -11.84 9.86
CA ALA A 388 1.58 -11.30 9.09
C ALA A 388 1.77 -9.81 9.43
N PRO A 389 2.85 -9.13 9.00
CA PRO A 389 2.90 -7.67 9.04
C PRO A 389 1.72 -7.07 8.27
N PRO A 390 1.12 -5.96 8.75
CA PRO A 390 -0.03 -5.34 8.09
C PRO A 390 0.33 -4.85 6.68
N ASP A 391 -0.67 -4.78 5.80
CA ASP A 391 -0.53 -4.32 4.41
C ASP A 391 -0.34 -2.80 4.32
N ASP A 392 -0.71 -2.06 5.36
CA ASP A 392 -0.55 -0.61 5.50
C ASP A 392 0.02 -0.21 6.85
N ASP A 393 0.57 1.01 6.92
CA ASP A 393 1.01 1.57 8.18
C ASP A 393 -0.18 1.75 9.13
N ALA A 394 0.03 1.51 10.42
CA ALA A 394 -1.01 1.60 11.42
C ALA A 394 -0.52 2.33 12.67
N ALA A 395 -1.12 3.46 12.96
CA ALA A 395 -0.85 4.22 14.17
C ALA A 395 -1.97 4.06 15.20
N LEU A 396 -1.59 3.88 16.46
CA LEU A 396 -2.49 3.87 17.61
C LEU A 396 -1.97 4.88 18.63
N LEU A 397 -2.78 5.86 19.00
CA LEU A 397 -2.49 6.87 20.00
C LEU A 397 -3.49 6.76 21.15
N LEU A 398 -3.01 6.52 22.36
CA LEU A 398 -3.82 6.45 23.58
C LEU A 398 -3.54 7.63 24.47
N VAL A 399 -4.60 8.35 24.83
CA VAL A 399 -4.57 9.47 25.78
C VAL A 399 -5.37 9.06 27.00
N ARG A 400 -4.76 9.05 28.17
CA ARG A 400 -5.43 8.70 29.44
C ARG A 400 -5.56 9.91 30.34
N ALA A 401 -6.79 10.15 30.81
CA ALA A 401 -7.09 11.12 31.83
C ALA A 401 -6.44 10.75 33.18
N PRO A 402 -6.08 11.74 34.03
CA PRO A 402 -5.59 11.49 35.38
C PRO A 402 -6.68 10.87 36.26
N ALA A 403 -6.28 10.32 37.39
CA ALA A 403 -7.23 9.82 38.41
C ALA A 403 -8.10 10.93 39.03
N ALA A 404 -7.61 12.16 38.99
CA ALA A 404 -8.35 13.36 39.37
C ALA A 404 -7.83 14.55 38.56
N TRP A 405 -8.73 15.36 38.03
CA TRP A 405 -8.36 16.59 37.31
C TRP A 405 -7.76 17.64 38.25
N PRO A 406 -6.71 18.37 37.87
CA PRO A 406 -6.18 19.49 38.62
C PRO A 406 -7.28 20.53 38.85
N GLY A 407 -7.60 20.86 40.11
CA GLY A 407 -8.66 21.82 40.45
C GLY A 407 -10.05 21.25 40.69
N ALA A 408 -10.29 19.96 40.52
CA ALA A 408 -11.50 19.33 40.98
C ALA A 408 -11.57 19.43 42.53
N ARG A 409 -12.49 20.23 43.05
CA ARG A 409 -12.79 20.22 44.51
C ARG A 409 -13.21 18.79 44.89
N PRO A 410 -12.66 18.22 45.97
CA PRO A 410 -13.15 16.94 46.44
C PRO A 410 -14.65 17.10 46.67
N SER A 411 -15.48 16.25 46.05
CA SER A 411 -16.92 16.19 46.35
C SER A 411 -17.04 16.05 47.85
N ALA A 412 -17.66 17.03 48.50
CA ALA A 412 -17.96 16.97 49.93
C ALA A 412 -18.77 15.69 50.14
N GLY A 413 -18.14 14.68 50.72
CA GLY A 413 -18.80 13.45 51.08
C GLY A 413 -19.98 13.84 51.93
N THR A 414 -21.18 13.40 51.54
CA THR A 414 -22.40 13.45 52.32
C THR A 414 -22.10 12.72 53.62
N ALA A 415 -21.71 13.49 54.63
CA ALA A 415 -21.68 13.01 56.00
C ALA A 415 -23.13 12.73 56.40
N THR A 416 -23.55 11.51 56.21
CA THR A 416 -24.80 11.00 56.83
C THR A 416 -24.56 10.98 58.35
N ARG A 417 -25.24 11.85 59.02
CA ARG A 417 -25.45 11.74 60.47
C ARG A 417 -26.44 10.63 60.78
#